data_7c76124c37ceedc9d89bfd8301d9a563
#
_entry.id   7c76124c37ceedc9d89bfd8301d9a563
#
_cell.length_a   1.000
_cell.length_b   1.000
_cell.length_c   1.000
_cell.angle_alpha   90.00
_cell.angle_beta   90.00
_cell.angle_gamma   90.00
#
_symmetry.space_group_name_H-M   'P 1'
#
loop_
_entity.id
_entity.type
_entity.pdbx_description
1 polymer ?
#
loop_
_entity_poly.entity_id
_entity_poly.type
_entity_poly.pdbx_seq_one_letter_code
_entity_poly.pdbx_strand_id
1 'polypeptide(L)'
;MADALKKNSGLTKTITNGAKDTTYGIAHSVATNSKNHDAFFYTWDTRWDLYKKLGYPKIKDLDAFKNMLIKMHDICPKDDNGNPTYAVSLWSDWDDGMVMYVKSTVTAYYGYDEMGIGLYDPQTGKFHDALEENGPYLQMLKFYNDLYRAGLVDPDSMTQTYDQMSAKVKSGGVLFSIFNYSGSLGYNTDAHLKAGKYMYCMKPEEAKPIVYGMNTQGGDRITTIGAKTEYPDLCMEIINYFATPEGFMTYKYGPKGETWDYDKDHNTYFTELGKKTHADGKTKMEKHKGSFQDGQIQAAFDTWANDADNPDSNGETYNCDNWKSNITTPEYKIQQDWVDKTGCKNLNEYMEKGGNYVVAPATSYSASAKDDELKTTWKQVTTSIKENSWNAIYAKTDAS
;
A
#
# COMPACT_ATOMS: atom_id res chain seq x y z
N MET A 1 16.65 3.62 22.04
CA MET A 1 15.60 4.59 22.39
C MET A 1 16.10 6.02 22.57
N ALA A 2 17.12 6.31 23.37
CA ALA A 2 17.61 7.69 23.56
C ALA A 2 17.91 8.41 22.22
N ASP A 3 18.44 7.70 21.23
CA ASP A 3 18.72 8.27 19.91
C ASP A 3 17.43 8.46 19.07
N ALA A 4 16.45 7.57 19.15
CA ALA A 4 15.15 7.74 18.51
C ALA A 4 14.39 8.93 19.13
N LEU A 5 14.36 9.04 20.45
CA LEU A 5 13.77 10.18 21.16
C LEU A 5 14.47 11.50 20.83
N LYS A 6 15.80 11.49 20.70
CA LYS A 6 16.56 12.67 20.30
C LYS A 6 16.23 13.12 18.88
N LYS A 7 16.08 12.18 17.95
CA LYS A 7 15.68 12.43 16.56
C LYS A 7 14.23 12.91 16.47
N ASN A 8 13.33 12.34 17.28
CA ASN A 8 11.89 12.65 17.28
C ASN A 8 11.52 13.94 18.02
N SER A 9 12.42 14.48 18.84
CA SER A 9 12.11 15.68 19.64
C SER A 9 11.74 16.91 18.80
N GLY A 10 12.24 17.00 17.56
CA GLY A 10 11.90 18.08 16.63
C GLY A 10 10.45 17.99 16.15
N LEU A 11 10.01 16.80 15.71
CA LEU A 11 8.66 16.56 15.18
C LEU A 11 7.59 16.71 16.26
N THR A 12 7.80 16.14 17.44
CA THR A 12 6.86 16.25 18.56
C THR A 12 6.73 17.69 19.07
N LYS A 13 7.79 18.51 19.02
CA LYS A 13 7.74 19.95 19.33
C LYS A 13 6.94 20.73 18.28
N THR A 14 6.99 20.32 17.02
CA THR A 14 6.23 20.98 15.93
C THR A 14 4.74 20.64 16.03
N ILE A 15 4.39 19.40 16.32
CA ILE A 15 3.00 18.94 16.48
C ILE A 15 2.32 19.63 17.67
N THR A 16 3.07 19.97 18.71
CA THR A 16 2.54 20.56 19.94
C THR A 16 2.54 22.09 19.98
N ASN A 17 2.57 22.77 18.85
CA ASN A 17 2.52 24.22 18.74
C ASN A 17 3.63 24.97 19.53
N GLY A 18 4.81 24.40 19.60
CA GLY A 18 5.99 25.14 20.06
C GLY A 18 6.18 25.21 21.58
N ALA A 19 5.59 24.29 22.34
CA ALA A 19 5.98 24.09 23.75
C ALA A 19 7.46 23.67 23.77
N LYS A 20 8.34 24.63 24.00
CA LYS A 20 9.78 24.38 24.07
C LYS A 20 10.05 23.37 25.19
N ASP A 21 10.89 22.39 24.88
CA ASP A 21 11.40 21.37 25.81
C ASP A 21 10.40 20.33 26.38
N THR A 22 9.20 20.24 25.80
CA THR A 22 8.24 19.21 26.21
C THR A 22 8.04 18.20 25.08
N THR A 23 8.23 16.92 25.35
CA THR A 23 7.93 15.82 24.43
C THR A 23 6.60 15.18 24.82
N TYR A 24 5.60 15.26 23.95
CA TYR A 24 4.26 14.72 24.19
C TYR A 24 4.05 13.32 23.64
N GLY A 25 4.97 12.82 22.83
CA GLY A 25 4.86 11.50 22.27
C GLY A 25 6.11 11.06 21.50
N ILE A 26 6.07 9.84 21.02
CA ILE A 26 7.12 9.19 20.25
C ILE A 26 6.58 8.97 18.85
N ALA A 27 7.28 9.50 17.83
CA ALA A 27 6.86 9.38 16.45
C ALA A 27 7.04 7.94 15.94
N HIS A 28 6.17 7.53 15.03
CA HIS A 28 6.23 6.29 14.31
C HIS A 28 7.04 6.41 13.01
N SER A 29 7.31 5.25 12.39
CA SER A 29 7.96 5.15 11.07
C SER A 29 9.32 5.84 11.02
N VAL A 30 10.10 5.70 12.09
CA VAL A 30 11.46 6.24 12.18
C VAL A 30 12.39 5.45 11.27
N ALA A 31 13.10 6.13 10.39
CA ALA A 31 14.13 5.52 9.57
C ALA A 31 15.50 5.52 10.26
N THR A 32 16.30 4.51 9.98
CA THR A 32 17.70 4.44 10.41
C THR A 32 18.59 5.33 9.56
N ASN A 33 18.25 5.49 8.27
CA ASN A 33 18.93 6.42 7.38
C ASN A 33 17.93 7.02 6.36
N SER A 34 18.24 8.23 5.84
CA SER A 34 17.39 8.96 4.91
C SER A 34 17.65 8.62 3.42
N LYS A 35 18.51 7.66 3.13
CA LYS A 35 18.84 7.27 1.75
C LYS A 35 17.93 6.16 1.24
N ASN A 36 17.32 5.41 2.15
CA ASN A 36 16.37 4.37 1.82
C ASN A 36 14.99 4.99 1.58
N HIS A 37 14.16 4.29 0.85
CA HIS A 37 12.75 4.61 0.68
C HIS A 37 11.89 3.47 1.23
N ASP A 38 10.63 3.75 1.45
CA ASP A 38 9.64 2.77 1.93
C ASP A 38 9.25 1.78 0.80
N ALA A 39 8.47 0.77 1.13
CA ALA A 39 7.94 -0.15 0.14
C ALA A 39 7.00 0.55 -0.85
N PHE A 40 6.95 0.09 -2.09
CA PHE A 40 6.01 0.59 -3.09
C PHE A 40 4.58 0.24 -2.70
N PHE A 41 3.75 1.26 -2.49
CA PHE A 41 2.36 1.11 -2.07
C PHE A 41 1.41 0.89 -3.26
N TYR A 42 1.71 1.49 -4.40
CA TYR A 42 0.94 1.37 -5.64
C TYR A 42 1.58 0.31 -6.53
N THR A 43 0.93 -0.85 -6.68
CA THR A 43 1.60 -2.04 -7.20
C THR A 43 1.18 -2.46 -8.61
N TRP A 44 0.12 -1.90 -9.21
CA TRP A 44 -0.37 -2.31 -10.53
C TRP A 44 -0.63 -3.82 -10.61
N ASP A 45 -1.24 -4.38 -9.58
CA ASP A 45 -1.52 -5.81 -9.51
C ASP A 45 -2.50 -6.23 -10.60
N THR A 46 -2.05 -7.05 -11.51
CA THR A 46 -2.82 -7.51 -12.67
C THR A 46 -2.78 -9.03 -12.76
N ARG A 47 -3.81 -9.66 -13.30
CA ARG A 47 -3.89 -11.10 -13.51
C ARG A 47 -2.79 -11.57 -14.47
N TRP A 48 -1.65 -11.93 -13.89
CA TRP A 48 -0.44 -12.34 -14.64
C TRP A 48 -0.69 -13.59 -15.48
N ASP A 49 -1.48 -14.54 -14.98
CA ASP A 49 -1.86 -15.73 -15.70
C ASP A 49 -2.64 -15.44 -16.99
N LEU A 50 -3.48 -14.42 -16.99
CA LEU A 50 -4.20 -13.97 -18.19
C LEU A 50 -3.27 -13.18 -19.12
N TYR A 51 -2.39 -12.34 -18.58
CA TYR A 51 -1.36 -11.65 -19.36
C TYR A 51 -0.47 -12.64 -20.12
N LYS A 52 -0.07 -13.72 -19.45
CA LYS A 52 0.65 -14.83 -20.08
C LYS A 52 -0.16 -15.49 -21.19
N LYS A 53 -1.45 -15.76 -20.97
CA LYS A 53 -2.34 -16.35 -22.00
C LYS A 53 -2.49 -15.46 -23.23
N LEU A 54 -2.40 -14.15 -23.08
CA LEU A 54 -2.41 -13.17 -24.18
C LEU A 54 -1.06 -13.06 -24.91
N GLY A 55 -0.03 -13.80 -24.48
CA GLY A 55 1.29 -13.79 -25.11
C GLY A 55 2.15 -12.60 -24.71
N TYR A 56 1.90 -11.99 -23.57
CA TYR A 56 2.65 -10.86 -23.00
C TYR A 56 2.66 -9.63 -23.95
N PRO A 57 1.51 -9.06 -24.28
CA PRO A 57 1.45 -7.90 -25.14
C PRO A 57 2.22 -6.73 -24.56
N LYS A 58 2.85 -5.93 -25.41
CA LYS A 58 3.55 -4.73 -24.96
C LYS A 58 2.56 -3.71 -24.44
N ILE A 59 2.77 -3.22 -23.20
CA ILE A 59 1.93 -2.24 -22.52
C ILE A 59 2.71 -0.93 -22.39
N LYS A 60 2.58 -0.09 -23.40
CA LYS A 60 3.29 1.18 -23.45
C LYS A 60 2.67 2.21 -22.50
N ASP A 61 1.37 2.42 -22.58
CA ASP A 61 0.60 3.49 -22.00
C ASP A 61 -0.76 3.00 -21.45
N LEU A 62 -1.60 3.92 -20.95
CA LEU A 62 -2.92 3.60 -20.40
C LEU A 62 -3.87 3.02 -21.47
N ASP A 63 -3.77 3.44 -22.74
CA ASP A 63 -4.61 2.89 -23.80
C ASP A 63 -4.24 1.44 -24.12
N ALA A 64 -2.96 1.13 -24.17
CA ALA A 64 -2.49 -0.25 -24.30
C ALA A 64 -2.90 -1.10 -23.09
N PHE A 65 -2.86 -0.54 -21.88
CA PHE A 65 -3.29 -1.19 -20.66
C PHE A 65 -4.80 -1.49 -20.68
N LYS A 66 -5.64 -0.50 -21.04
CA LYS A 66 -7.08 -0.68 -21.24
C LYS A 66 -7.39 -1.80 -22.23
N ASN A 67 -6.74 -1.76 -23.40
CA ASN A 67 -6.96 -2.76 -24.45
C ASN A 67 -6.54 -4.17 -24.01
N MET A 68 -5.51 -4.29 -23.18
CA MET A 68 -5.14 -5.56 -22.57
C MET A 68 -6.21 -6.04 -21.57
N LEU A 69 -6.74 -5.17 -20.72
CA LEU A 69 -7.82 -5.51 -19.76
C LEU A 69 -9.09 -5.98 -20.49
N ILE A 70 -9.45 -5.34 -21.61
CA ILE A 70 -10.56 -5.81 -22.47
C ILE A 70 -10.31 -7.25 -22.92
N LYS A 71 -9.13 -7.53 -23.48
CA LYS A 71 -8.78 -8.89 -23.93
C LYS A 71 -8.71 -9.91 -22.77
N MET A 72 -8.30 -9.49 -21.59
CA MET A 72 -8.34 -10.36 -20.40
C MET A 72 -9.78 -10.71 -20.03
N HIS A 73 -10.68 -9.74 -20.06
CA HIS A 73 -12.11 -9.98 -19.81
C HIS A 73 -12.69 -10.94 -20.85
N ASP A 74 -12.38 -10.77 -22.13
CA ASP A 74 -12.85 -11.64 -23.20
C ASP A 74 -12.47 -13.11 -22.99
N ILE A 75 -11.27 -13.39 -22.48
CA ILE A 75 -10.80 -14.75 -22.19
C ILE A 75 -11.13 -15.26 -20.80
N CYS A 76 -11.60 -14.39 -19.91
CA CYS A 76 -11.97 -14.71 -18.52
C CYS A 76 -13.23 -13.91 -18.12
N PRO A 77 -14.39 -14.12 -18.76
CA PRO A 77 -15.60 -13.33 -18.52
C PRO A 77 -16.31 -13.68 -17.21
N LYS A 78 -15.89 -14.75 -16.53
CA LYS A 78 -16.47 -15.22 -15.27
C LYS A 78 -15.41 -15.53 -14.24
N ASP A 79 -15.74 -15.24 -12.99
CA ASP A 79 -14.96 -15.60 -11.82
C ASP A 79 -15.08 -17.11 -11.49
N ASP A 80 -14.45 -17.53 -10.41
CA ASP A 80 -14.44 -18.94 -9.95
C ASP A 80 -15.82 -19.41 -9.48
N ASN A 81 -16.74 -18.50 -9.19
CA ASN A 81 -18.12 -18.79 -8.78
C ASN A 81 -19.13 -18.67 -9.94
N GLY A 82 -18.67 -18.29 -11.13
CA GLY A 82 -19.51 -18.11 -12.31
C GLY A 82 -20.12 -16.72 -12.44
N ASN A 83 -19.76 -15.77 -11.57
CA ASN A 83 -20.18 -14.36 -11.67
C ASN A 83 -19.37 -13.61 -12.74
N PRO A 84 -19.89 -12.49 -13.27
CA PRO A 84 -19.15 -11.66 -14.21
C PRO A 84 -17.80 -11.18 -13.61
N THR A 85 -16.78 -11.07 -14.46
CA THR A 85 -15.51 -10.39 -14.10
C THR A 85 -15.53 -8.95 -14.59
N TYR A 86 -14.77 -8.11 -13.90
CA TYR A 86 -14.55 -6.71 -14.26
C TYR A 86 -13.05 -6.41 -14.28
N ALA A 87 -12.63 -5.42 -15.08
CA ALA A 87 -11.26 -4.95 -15.01
C ALA A 87 -10.96 -4.38 -13.64
N VAL A 88 -11.88 -3.56 -13.12
CA VAL A 88 -11.78 -2.92 -11.81
C VAL A 88 -13.08 -3.02 -11.04
N SER A 89 -12.95 -3.12 -9.73
CA SER A 89 -14.02 -3.01 -8.76
C SER A 89 -13.58 -2.02 -7.69
N LEU A 90 -14.25 -0.87 -7.63
CA LEU A 90 -13.91 0.23 -6.75
C LEU A 90 -14.78 0.19 -5.48
N TRP A 91 -14.48 1.06 -4.52
CA TRP A 91 -15.31 1.27 -3.32
C TRP A 91 -15.21 2.73 -2.90
N SER A 92 -16.29 3.28 -2.38
CA SER A 92 -16.41 4.70 -2.04
C SER A 92 -16.21 5.02 -0.56
N ASP A 93 -16.06 4.00 0.31
CA ASP A 93 -15.98 4.19 1.76
C ASP A 93 -14.82 5.09 2.19
N TRP A 94 -13.74 5.10 1.40
CA TRP A 94 -12.50 5.81 1.72
C TRP A 94 -12.28 7.05 0.87
N ASP A 95 -13.28 7.49 0.12
CA ASP A 95 -13.19 8.71 -0.67
C ASP A 95 -13.14 9.95 0.24
N ASP A 96 -12.19 10.84 -0.03
CA ASP A 96 -12.04 12.13 0.64
C ASP A 96 -11.87 13.28 -0.37
N GLY A 97 -12.99 13.83 -0.79
CA GLY A 97 -13.03 14.97 -1.73
C GLY A 97 -12.71 14.64 -3.19
N MET A 98 -12.07 13.52 -3.47
CA MET A 98 -11.83 12.93 -4.78
C MET A 98 -12.18 11.44 -4.71
N VAL A 99 -12.41 10.79 -5.85
CA VAL A 99 -12.49 9.32 -5.88
C VAL A 99 -11.11 8.77 -5.61
N MET A 100 -10.94 8.17 -4.42
CA MET A 100 -9.65 7.74 -3.89
C MET A 100 -8.89 6.85 -4.88
N TYR A 101 -9.56 5.86 -5.43
CA TYR A 101 -8.93 4.90 -6.35
C TYR A 101 -8.43 5.56 -7.65
N VAL A 102 -9.18 6.52 -8.19
CA VAL A 102 -8.77 7.30 -9.37
C VAL A 102 -7.56 8.14 -9.05
N LYS A 103 -7.58 8.87 -7.92
CA LYS A 103 -6.46 9.69 -7.45
C LYS A 103 -5.19 8.84 -7.28
N SER A 104 -5.30 7.69 -6.63
CA SER A 104 -4.17 6.78 -6.42
C SER A 104 -3.62 6.20 -7.73
N THR A 105 -4.47 5.99 -8.74
CA THR A 105 -3.99 5.57 -10.06
C THR A 105 -3.25 6.70 -10.79
N VAL A 106 -3.65 7.97 -10.60
CA VAL A 106 -2.88 9.12 -11.09
C VAL A 106 -1.50 9.15 -10.42
N THR A 107 -1.46 9.03 -9.09
CA THR A 107 -0.22 8.96 -8.32
C THR A 107 0.72 7.88 -8.86
N ALA A 108 0.19 6.69 -9.10
CA ALA A 108 0.96 5.56 -9.61
C ALA A 108 1.41 5.68 -11.07
N TYR A 109 0.69 6.47 -11.88
CA TYR A 109 1.02 6.63 -13.30
C TYR A 109 1.99 7.77 -13.56
N TYR A 110 1.72 8.94 -12.94
CA TYR A 110 2.53 10.15 -13.18
C TYR A 110 3.69 10.33 -12.19
N GLY A 111 3.69 9.60 -11.07
CA GLY A 111 4.65 9.80 -9.99
C GLY A 111 4.36 11.08 -9.17
N TYR A 112 3.10 11.46 -9.04
CA TYR A 112 2.68 12.63 -8.27
C TYR A 112 2.16 12.21 -6.89
N ASP A 113 2.53 12.97 -5.86
CA ASP A 113 2.07 12.72 -4.51
C ASP A 113 0.64 13.22 -4.28
N GLU A 114 -0.12 12.54 -3.44
CA GLU A 114 -1.46 12.93 -3.07
C GLU A 114 -1.43 14.14 -2.12
N MET A 115 -2.10 15.24 -2.48
CA MET A 115 -2.15 16.45 -1.65
C MET A 115 -3.55 17.08 -1.65
N GLY A 116 -4.34 16.77 -0.62
CA GLY A 116 -5.70 17.31 -0.47
C GLY A 116 -6.59 16.94 -1.67
N ILE A 117 -7.20 17.96 -2.31
CA ILE A 117 -8.01 17.80 -3.53
C ILE A 117 -7.19 18.02 -4.80
N GLY A 118 -6.01 17.46 -4.86
CA GLY A 118 -5.10 17.54 -5.99
C GLY A 118 -3.91 16.64 -5.83
N LEU A 119 -2.92 16.87 -6.64
CA LEU A 119 -1.70 16.08 -6.74
C LEU A 119 -0.49 17.01 -6.81
N TYR A 120 0.58 16.63 -6.18
CA TYR A 120 1.82 17.37 -6.15
C TYR A 120 2.90 16.62 -6.91
N ASP A 121 3.51 17.27 -7.88
CA ASP A 121 4.69 16.76 -8.57
C ASP A 121 5.95 17.05 -7.75
N PRO A 122 6.54 16.05 -7.08
CA PRO A 122 7.71 16.27 -6.23
C PRO A 122 8.99 16.59 -7.02
N GLN A 123 9.00 16.36 -8.34
CA GLN A 123 10.15 16.68 -9.19
C GLN A 123 10.18 18.14 -9.62
N THR A 124 9.01 18.75 -9.87
CA THR A 124 8.91 20.14 -10.35
C THR A 124 8.38 21.12 -9.29
N GLY A 125 7.76 20.60 -8.22
CA GLY A 125 7.09 21.42 -7.22
C GLY A 125 5.71 21.93 -7.67
N LYS A 126 5.17 21.45 -8.80
CA LYS A 126 3.86 21.89 -9.31
C LYS A 126 2.74 21.17 -8.56
N PHE A 127 1.73 21.95 -8.16
CA PHE A 127 0.46 21.40 -7.68
C PHE A 127 -0.53 21.32 -8.84
N HIS A 128 -1.18 20.17 -8.99
CA HIS A 128 -2.23 19.92 -9.96
C HIS A 128 -3.57 19.82 -9.23
N ASP A 129 -4.41 20.82 -9.41
CA ASP A 129 -5.76 20.84 -8.86
C ASP A 129 -6.65 19.75 -9.49
N ALA A 130 -7.61 19.21 -8.74
CA ALA A 130 -8.54 18.19 -9.24
C ALA A 130 -9.36 18.67 -10.46
N LEU A 131 -9.58 19.96 -10.60
CA LEU A 131 -10.36 20.60 -11.68
C LEU A 131 -9.46 21.24 -12.75
N GLU A 132 -8.14 21.01 -12.71
CA GLU A 132 -7.21 21.51 -13.73
C GLU A 132 -7.65 21.01 -15.11
N GLU A 133 -7.92 21.93 -16.04
CA GLU A 133 -8.32 21.59 -17.41
C GLU A 133 -7.25 20.73 -18.08
N ASN A 134 -7.64 19.58 -18.62
CA ASN A 134 -6.75 18.55 -19.15
C ASN A 134 -5.71 18.04 -18.10
N GLY A 135 -5.97 18.26 -16.83
CA GLY A 135 -5.10 17.84 -15.73
C GLY A 135 -5.09 16.32 -15.53
N PRO A 136 -4.12 15.81 -14.76
CA PRO A 136 -3.91 14.37 -14.61
C PRO A 136 -5.12 13.65 -13.99
N TYR A 137 -5.86 14.28 -13.09
CA TYR A 137 -7.04 13.67 -12.49
C TYR A 137 -8.19 13.52 -13.48
N LEU A 138 -8.47 14.55 -14.28
CA LEU A 138 -9.52 14.49 -15.32
C LEU A 138 -9.17 13.46 -16.41
N GLN A 139 -7.91 13.37 -16.80
CA GLN A 139 -7.46 12.33 -17.74
C GLN A 139 -7.66 10.92 -17.18
N MET A 140 -7.43 10.73 -15.88
CA MET A 140 -7.65 9.43 -15.25
C MET A 140 -9.14 9.11 -15.08
N LEU A 141 -9.99 10.10 -14.75
CA LEU A 141 -11.45 9.93 -14.78
C LEU A 141 -11.92 9.46 -16.17
N LYS A 142 -11.36 10.04 -17.23
CA LYS A 142 -11.64 9.59 -18.62
C LYS A 142 -11.23 8.14 -18.84
N PHE A 143 -10.06 7.72 -18.36
CA PHE A 143 -9.62 6.32 -18.45
C PHE A 143 -10.63 5.37 -17.77
N TYR A 144 -11.11 5.71 -16.57
CA TYR A 144 -12.14 4.90 -15.90
C TYR A 144 -13.50 4.95 -16.61
N ASN A 145 -13.87 6.08 -17.17
CA ASN A 145 -15.08 6.17 -18.01
C ASN A 145 -14.97 5.29 -19.25
N ASP A 146 -13.82 5.27 -19.91
CA ASP A 146 -13.56 4.38 -21.05
C ASP A 146 -13.68 2.90 -20.66
N LEU A 147 -13.18 2.50 -19.48
CA LEU A 147 -13.38 1.16 -18.92
C LEU A 147 -14.86 0.88 -18.64
N TYR A 148 -15.59 1.84 -18.06
CA TYR A 148 -17.03 1.70 -17.82
C TYR A 148 -17.81 1.50 -19.12
N ARG A 149 -17.55 2.31 -20.11
CA ARG A 149 -18.20 2.22 -21.45
C ARG A 149 -17.88 0.91 -22.17
N ALA A 150 -16.75 0.29 -21.86
CA ALA A 150 -16.39 -1.06 -22.29
C ALA A 150 -17.03 -2.17 -21.43
N GLY A 151 -17.84 -1.83 -20.41
CA GLY A 151 -18.46 -2.81 -19.51
C GLY A 151 -17.52 -3.41 -18.46
N LEU A 152 -16.39 -2.76 -18.20
CA LEU A 152 -15.29 -3.32 -17.41
C LEU A 152 -15.15 -2.71 -16.00
N VAL A 153 -15.99 -1.76 -15.62
CA VAL A 153 -16.10 -1.28 -14.24
C VAL A 153 -17.24 -2.02 -13.55
N ASP A 154 -16.97 -2.59 -12.39
CA ASP A 154 -17.99 -3.23 -11.55
C ASP A 154 -19.14 -2.24 -11.24
N PRO A 155 -20.40 -2.56 -11.60
CA PRO A 155 -21.53 -1.66 -11.39
C PRO A 155 -21.79 -1.32 -9.93
N ASP A 156 -21.34 -2.15 -8.98
CA ASP A 156 -21.54 -1.91 -7.55
C ASP A 156 -20.49 -0.94 -6.95
N SER A 157 -19.47 -0.55 -7.72
CA SER A 157 -18.29 0.21 -7.23
C SER A 157 -18.64 1.49 -6.47
N MET A 158 -19.73 2.16 -6.83
CA MET A 158 -20.16 3.41 -6.19
C MET A 158 -20.82 3.18 -4.81
N THR A 159 -21.33 1.97 -4.56
CA THR A 159 -22.18 1.69 -3.39
C THR A 159 -21.69 0.55 -2.51
N GLN A 160 -20.75 -0.25 -2.99
CA GLN A 160 -20.20 -1.36 -2.22
C GLN A 160 -19.14 -0.90 -1.22
N THR A 161 -19.00 -1.67 -0.16
CA THR A 161 -17.92 -1.50 0.83
C THR A 161 -16.62 -2.17 0.36
N TYR A 162 -15.51 -1.83 1.02
CA TYR A 162 -14.22 -2.52 0.82
C TYR A 162 -14.33 -4.05 0.99
N ASP A 163 -15.05 -4.52 2.01
CA ASP A 163 -15.19 -5.96 2.26
C ASP A 163 -15.94 -6.67 1.11
N GLN A 164 -16.97 -6.03 0.56
CA GLN A 164 -17.71 -6.56 -0.59
C GLN A 164 -16.84 -6.63 -1.84
N MET A 165 -16.07 -5.58 -2.11
CA MET A 165 -15.10 -5.56 -3.20
C MET A 165 -14.02 -6.63 -3.00
N SER A 166 -13.44 -6.76 -1.80
CA SER A 166 -12.41 -7.74 -1.45
C SER A 166 -12.88 -9.18 -1.67
N ALA A 167 -14.16 -9.48 -1.38
CA ALA A 167 -14.75 -10.80 -1.69
C ALA A 167 -14.75 -11.09 -3.19
N LYS A 168 -15.03 -10.09 -4.04
CA LYS A 168 -14.99 -10.22 -5.51
C LYS A 168 -13.55 -10.44 -6.00
N VAL A 169 -12.56 -9.76 -5.44
CA VAL A 169 -11.13 -10.00 -5.75
C VAL A 169 -10.76 -11.44 -5.42
N LYS A 170 -11.13 -11.90 -4.22
CA LYS A 170 -10.81 -13.25 -3.75
C LYS A 170 -11.42 -14.36 -4.61
N SER A 171 -12.57 -14.12 -5.24
CA SER A 171 -13.20 -15.06 -6.18
C SER A 171 -12.66 -14.95 -7.61
N GLY A 172 -11.74 -14.02 -7.89
CA GLY A 172 -11.21 -13.80 -9.24
C GLY A 172 -12.08 -12.92 -10.12
N GLY A 173 -13.05 -12.20 -9.54
CA GLY A 173 -13.96 -11.31 -10.24
C GLY A 173 -13.32 -9.98 -10.69
N VAL A 174 -12.09 -9.67 -10.26
CA VAL A 174 -11.38 -8.43 -10.57
C VAL A 174 -10.05 -8.75 -11.25
N LEU A 175 -9.74 -8.07 -12.35
CA LEU A 175 -8.57 -8.35 -13.17
C LEU A 175 -7.36 -7.47 -12.84
N PHE A 176 -7.59 -6.29 -12.26
CA PHE A 176 -6.57 -5.30 -11.93
C PHE A 176 -6.89 -4.58 -10.62
N SER A 177 -5.87 -4.38 -9.81
CA SER A 177 -5.89 -3.48 -8.66
C SER A 177 -4.63 -2.62 -8.61
N ILE A 178 -4.80 -1.33 -8.26
CA ILE A 178 -3.66 -0.44 -8.08
C ILE A 178 -2.92 -0.71 -6.76
N PHE A 179 -3.57 -1.35 -5.79
CA PHE A 179 -3.03 -1.67 -4.47
C PHE A 179 -2.84 -3.18 -4.30
N ASN A 180 -1.80 -3.58 -3.59
CA ASN A 180 -1.57 -4.99 -3.26
C ASN A 180 -2.61 -5.58 -2.30
N TYR A 181 -3.03 -4.82 -1.28
CA TYR A 181 -4.01 -5.29 -0.28
C TYR A 181 -5.41 -5.53 -0.85
N SER A 182 -5.78 -4.84 -1.94
CA SER A 182 -7.01 -5.06 -2.70
C SER A 182 -6.76 -5.79 -4.03
N GLY A 183 -5.61 -6.41 -4.18
CA GLY A 183 -5.16 -7.14 -5.35
C GLY A 183 -4.49 -8.46 -4.98
N SER A 184 -3.18 -8.53 -5.17
CA SER A 184 -2.39 -9.76 -5.02
C SER A 184 -2.52 -10.41 -3.66
N LEU A 185 -2.55 -9.65 -2.56
CA LEU A 185 -2.67 -10.20 -1.20
C LEU A 185 -4.03 -10.88 -0.95
N GLY A 186 -5.09 -10.41 -1.58
CA GLY A 186 -6.41 -11.03 -1.49
C GLY A 186 -6.60 -12.19 -2.48
N TYR A 187 -6.01 -12.08 -3.66
CA TYR A 187 -6.21 -13.02 -4.75
C TYR A 187 -5.30 -14.25 -4.69
N ASN A 188 -4.00 -14.10 -4.35
CA ASN A 188 -3.00 -15.16 -4.44
C ASN A 188 -3.11 -16.19 -3.32
N THR A 189 -4.28 -16.83 -3.21
CA THR A 189 -4.47 -17.95 -2.30
C THR A 189 -3.68 -19.18 -2.78
N ASP A 190 -3.33 -20.08 -1.87
CA ASP A 190 -2.67 -21.34 -2.20
C ASP A 190 -3.45 -22.14 -3.27
N ALA A 191 -4.77 -22.10 -3.23
CA ALA A 191 -5.63 -22.75 -4.24
C ALA A 191 -5.46 -22.13 -5.63
N HIS A 192 -5.41 -20.78 -5.72
CA HIS A 192 -5.17 -20.09 -6.98
C HIS A 192 -3.78 -20.37 -7.53
N LEU A 193 -2.76 -20.28 -6.70
CA LEU A 193 -1.37 -20.53 -7.10
C LEU A 193 -1.17 -21.95 -7.59
N LYS A 194 -1.74 -22.97 -6.91
CA LYS A 194 -1.76 -24.37 -7.36
C LYS A 194 -2.48 -24.56 -8.69
N ALA A 195 -3.53 -23.77 -8.93
CA ALA A 195 -4.25 -23.77 -10.21
C ALA A 195 -3.54 -22.98 -11.31
N GLY A 196 -2.35 -22.42 -11.05
CA GLY A 196 -1.60 -21.59 -11.99
C GLY A 196 -2.22 -20.22 -12.23
N LYS A 197 -3.04 -19.71 -11.29
CA LYS A 197 -3.62 -18.38 -11.29
C LYS A 197 -2.78 -17.48 -10.41
N TYR A 198 -2.45 -16.28 -10.90
CA TYR A 198 -1.55 -15.36 -10.19
C TYR A 198 -1.88 -13.92 -10.55
N MET A 199 -1.95 -13.07 -9.55
CA MET A 199 -2.06 -11.62 -9.70
C MET A 199 -0.78 -10.99 -9.15
N TYR A 200 -0.11 -10.20 -9.95
CA TYR A 200 1.10 -9.52 -9.51
C TYR A 200 1.42 -8.31 -10.38
N CYS A 201 2.45 -7.58 -9.98
CA CYS A 201 2.80 -6.31 -10.59
C CYS A 201 3.08 -6.41 -12.09
N MET A 202 2.36 -5.56 -12.85
CA MET A 202 2.59 -5.33 -14.27
C MET A 202 2.14 -3.92 -14.63
N LYS A 203 3.07 -2.97 -14.67
CA LYS A 203 2.78 -1.55 -14.95
C LYS A 203 2.96 -1.20 -16.43
N PRO A 204 2.27 -0.17 -16.93
CA PRO A 204 2.62 0.45 -18.20
C PRO A 204 4.07 0.94 -18.23
N GLU A 205 4.72 0.89 -19.41
CA GLU A 205 6.11 1.35 -19.55
C GLU A 205 6.26 2.85 -19.21
N GLU A 206 5.27 3.67 -19.56
CA GLU A 206 5.25 5.11 -19.28
C GLU A 206 4.96 5.45 -17.81
N ALA A 207 4.42 4.50 -17.03
CA ALA A 207 4.14 4.74 -15.62
C ALA A 207 5.43 4.98 -14.84
N LYS A 208 5.41 6.05 -14.03
CA LYS A 208 6.49 6.42 -13.10
C LYS A 208 6.08 6.02 -11.69
N PRO A 209 6.51 4.85 -11.19
CA PRO A 209 6.21 4.47 -9.82
C PRO A 209 6.67 5.56 -8.85
N ILE A 210 5.88 5.80 -7.81
CA ILE A 210 6.24 6.69 -6.72
C ILE A 210 6.39 5.88 -5.44
N VAL A 211 7.39 6.25 -4.67
CA VAL A 211 7.64 5.71 -3.34
C VAL A 211 8.02 6.84 -2.40
N TYR A 212 7.78 6.66 -1.12
CA TYR A 212 8.08 7.68 -0.12
C TYR A 212 9.46 7.46 0.46
N GLY A 213 10.24 8.55 0.55
CA GLY A 213 11.51 8.55 1.27
C GLY A 213 11.27 8.30 2.75
N MET A 214 12.31 7.86 3.46
CA MET A 214 12.22 7.59 4.89
C MET A 214 12.66 8.82 5.71
N ASN A 215 11.92 9.09 6.78
CA ASN A 215 12.20 10.19 7.70
C ASN A 215 12.91 9.68 8.97
N THR A 216 14.12 10.16 9.22
CA THR A 216 14.87 9.81 10.45
C THR A 216 14.27 10.40 11.73
N GLN A 217 13.29 11.27 11.62
CA GLN A 217 12.56 11.85 12.76
C GLN A 217 11.18 11.21 12.97
N GLY A 218 10.80 10.28 12.10
CA GLY A 218 9.48 9.65 12.11
C GLY A 218 8.43 10.43 11.30
N GLY A 219 7.27 9.86 11.21
CA GLY A 219 6.20 10.28 10.30
C GLY A 219 4.92 10.77 10.98
N ASP A 220 3.81 10.39 10.42
CA ASP A 220 2.46 10.91 10.57
C ASP A 220 1.73 10.55 11.89
N ARG A 221 2.26 9.59 12.65
CA ARG A 221 1.65 9.09 13.90
C ARG A 221 2.58 9.25 15.07
N ILE A 222 1.99 9.34 16.26
CA ILE A 222 2.73 9.36 17.53
C ILE A 222 2.06 8.43 18.54
N THR A 223 2.88 7.77 19.36
CA THR A 223 2.43 7.09 20.58
C THR A 223 2.55 8.05 21.74
N THR A 224 1.49 8.20 22.52
CA THR A 224 1.45 9.07 23.72
C THR A 224 1.06 8.27 24.94
N ILE A 225 1.44 8.78 26.14
CA ILE A 225 0.99 8.24 27.41
C ILE A 225 -0.07 9.17 27.99
N GLY A 226 -1.22 8.61 28.38
CA GLY A 226 -2.28 9.40 29.00
C GLY A 226 -1.81 10.08 30.27
N ALA A 227 -2.04 11.41 30.39
CA ALA A 227 -1.56 12.21 31.53
C ALA A 227 -2.11 11.78 32.90
N LYS A 228 -3.19 10.98 32.92
CA LYS A 228 -3.84 10.48 34.15
C LYS A 228 -3.60 8.99 34.40
N THR A 229 -2.66 8.36 33.67
CA THR A 229 -2.34 6.95 33.91
C THR A 229 -1.73 6.76 35.29
N GLU A 230 -2.12 5.68 35.94
CA GLU A 230 -1.51 5.24 37.23
C GLU A 230 -0.18 4.48 37.01
N TYR A 231 0.14 4.13 35.74
CA TYR A 231 1.28 3.27 35.38
C TYR A 231 2.18 3.89 34.32
N PRO A 232 2.70 5.13 34.49
CA PRO A 232 3.49 5.79 33.45
C PRO A 232 4.79 5.03 33.14
N ASP A 233 5.45 4.48 34.15
CA ASP A 233 6.71 3.74 33.97
C ASP A 233 6.48 2.45 33.20
N LEU A 234 5.43 1.69 33.51
CA LEU A 234 5.06 0.49 32.74
C LEU A 234 4.72 0.81 31.30
N CYS A 235 3.99 1.92 31.05
CA CYS A 235 3.74 2.37 29.69
C CYS A 235 5.04 2.66 28.93
N MET A 236 6.00 3.31 29.60
CA MET A 236 7.31 3.57 29.00
C MET A 236 8.12 2.30 28.78
N GLU A 237 8.07 1.32 29.65
CA GLU A 237 8.72 0.02 29.48
C GLU A 237 8.17 -0.72 28.25
N ILE A 238 6.84 -0.71 28.06
CA ILE A 238 6.18 -1.31 26.90
C ILE A 238 6.62 -0.60 25.60
N ILE A 239 6.57 0.72 25.55
CA ILE A 239 7.02 1.50 24.42
C ILE A 239 8.51 1.26 24.13
N ASN A 240 9.32 1.18 25.18
CA ASN A 240 10.74 0.85 25.08
C ASN A 240 11.00 -0.51 24.46
N TYR A 241 10.27 -1.53 24.93
CA TYR A 241 10.40 -2.87 24.38
C TYR A 241 10.11 -2.90 22.88
N PHE A 242 8.97 -2.32 22.45
CA PHE A 242 8.61 -2.29 21.03
C PHE A 242 9.48 -1.35 20.18
N ALA A 243 10.32 -0.52 20.80
CA ALA A 243 11.34 0.26 20.09
C ALA A 243 12.67 -0.49 19.95
N THR A 244 12.86 -1.64 20.62
CA THR A 244 14.00 -2.52 20.35
C THR A 244 13.79 -3.28 19.02
N PRO A 245 14.85 -3.72 18.33
CA PRO A 245 14.73 -4.55 17.14
C PRO A 245 13.88 -5.80 17.38
N GLU A 246 14.19 -6.56 18.43
CA GLU A 246 13.43 -7.77 18.78
C GLU A 246 11.96 -7.46 19.13
N GLY A 247 11.71 -6.40 19.90
CA GLY A 247 10.36 -6.00 20.25
C GLY A 247 9.54 -5.58 19.04
N PHE A 248 10.12 -4.83 18.12
CA PHE A 248 9.45 -4.44 16.87
C PHE A 248 9.18 -5.65 15.97
N MET A 249 10.13 -6.56 15.84
CA MET A 249 9.94 -7.81 15.11
C MET A 249 8.87 -8.70 15.77
N THR A 250 8.83 -8.74 17.12
CA THR A 250 7.78 -9.46 17.85
C THR A 250 6.40 -8.84 17.62
N TYR A 251 6.31 -7.52 17.60
CA TYR A 251 5.08 -6.82 17.25
C TYR A 251 4.58 -7.16 15.83
N LYS A 252 5.49 -7.21 14.87
CA LYS A 252 5.16 -7.47 13.45
C LYS A 252 4.87 -8.95 13.17
N TYR A 253 5.69 -9.84 13.68
CA TYR A 253 5.75 -11.23 13.21
C TYR A 253 5.54 -12.26 14.32
N GLY A 254 5.35 -11.83 15.57
CA GLY A 254 5.15 -12.71 16.73
C GLY A 254 6.44 -13.04 17.47
N PRO A 255 6.38 -13.98 18.44
CA PRO A 255 7.50 -14.24 19.35
C PRO A 255 8.72 -14.84 18.61
N LYS A 256 9.91 -14.30 18.91
CA LYS A 256 11.18 -14.82 18.44
C LYS A 256 11.38 -16.28 18.89
N GLY A 257 11.97 -17.10 18.04
CA GLY A 257 12.15 -18.53 18.26
C GLY A 257 10.89 -19.38 18.07
N GLU A 258 9.70 -18.74 17.92
CA GLU A 258 8.45 -19.43 17.63
C GLU A 258 7.98 -19.18 16.20
N THR A 259 7.92 -17.92 15.79
CA THR A 259 7.45 -17.51 14.45
C THR A 259 8.59 -17.03 13.55
N TRP A 260 9.60 -16.41 14.08
CA TRP A 260 10.79 -15.97 13.35
C TRP A 260 12.03 -16.11 14.23
N ASP A 261 13.22 -16.12 13.58
CA ASP A 261 14.51 -16.10 14.28
C ASP A 261 15.60 -15.62 13.31
N TYR A 262 16.83 -15.52 13.80
CA TYR A 262 18.04 -15.33 13.00
C TYR A 262 18.78 -16.65 12.79
N ASP A 263 19.34 -16.87 11.60
CA ASP A 263 20.24 -17.97 11.36
C ASP A 263 21.65 -17.70 11.95
N LYS A 264 22.58 -18.63 11.78
CA LYS A 264 23.97 -18.48 12.25
C LYS A 264 24.71 -17.28 11.67
N ASP A 265 24.30 -16.80 10.52
CA ASP A 265 24.87 -15.66 9.80
C ASP A 265 24.04 -14.37 10.03
N HIS A 266 23.12 -14.38 11.00
CA HIS A 266 22.20 -13.29 11.34
C HIS A 266 21.24 -12.89 10.22
N ASN A 267 20.94 -13.77 9.26
CA ASN A 267 19.85 -13.53 8.33
C ASN A 267 18.52 -13.90 8.99
N THR A 268 17.51 -13.07 8.79
CA THR A 268 16.18 -13.28 9.36
C THR A 268 15.43 -14.35 8.59
N TYR A 269 14.66 -15.19 9.27
CA TYR A 269 13.82 -16.20 8.63
C TYR A 269 12.54 -16.46 9.42
N PHE A 270 11.47 -16.87 8.73
CA PHE A 270 10.29 -17.44 9.36
C PHE A 270 10.51 -18.91 9.69
N THR A 271 10.12 -19.32 10.89
CA THR A 271 9.95 -20.73 11.21
C THR A 271 8.78 -21.33 10.42
N GLU A 272 8.59 -22.64 10.48
CA GLU A 272 7.43 -23.28 9.85
C GLU A 272 6.10 -22.76 10.41
N LEU A 273 6.03 -22.43 11.71
CA LEU A 273 4.88 -21.78 12.31
C LEU A 273 4.73 -20.33 11.79
N GLY A 274 5.84 -19.60 11.70
CA GLY A 274 5.85 -18.23 11.20
C GLY A 274 5.36 -18.11 9.76
N LYS A 275 5.74 -19.01 8.88
CA LYS A 275 5.20 -19.07 7.51
C LYS A 275 3.68 -19.25 7.50
N LYS A 276 3.16 -20.12 8.38
CA LYS A 276 1.71 -20.35 8.49
C LYS A 276 0.97 -19.15 9.07
N THR A 277 1.50 -18.53 10.13
CA THR A 277 0.87 -17.35 10.76
C THR A 277 0.93 -16.14 9.86
N HIS A 278 1.98 -15.98 9.06
CA HIS A 278 2.10 -14.91 8.08
C HIS A 278 1.12 -15.10 6.92
N ALA A 279 0.91 -16.33 6.47
CA ALA A 279 -0.06 -16.64 5.42
C ALA A 279 -1.52 -16.59 5.91
N ASP A 280 -1.79 -16.97 7.17
CA ASP A 280 -3.12 -16.94 7.78
C ASP A 280 -3.01 -16.62 9.28
N GLY A 281 -3.39 -15.41 9.65
CA GLY A 281 -3.41 -14.94 11.05
C GLY A 281 -4.32 -15.75 11.98
N LYS A 282 -5.26 -16.56 11.45
CA LYS A 282 -6.09 -17.49 12.22
C LYS A 282 -5.38 -18.77 12.61
N THR A 283 -4.13 -18.93 12.19
CA THR A 283 -3.29 -20.09 12.58
C THR A 283 -3.16 -20.14 14.09
N LYS A 284 -3.47 -21.31 14.68
CA LYS A 284 -3.34 -21.56 16.13
C LYS A 284 -1.88 -21.50 16.56
N MET A 285 -1.68 -20.83 17.68
CA MET A 285 -0.40 -20.77 18.39
C MET A 285 -0.41 -21.82 19.50
N GLU A 286 0.30 -22.95 19.30
CA GLU A 286 0.20 -24.13 20.19
C GLU A 286 0.58 -23.83 21.66
N LYS A 287 1.52 -22.91 21.88
CA LYS A 287 1.96 -22.51 23.24
C LYS A 287 1.12 -21.38 23.84
N HIS A 288 0.17 -20.85 23.08
CA HIS A 288 -0.65 -19.71 23.47
C HIS A 288 -2.13 -20.02 23.39
N LYS A 289 -2.96 -19.23 24.07
CA LYS A 289 -4.42 -19.36 23.96
C LYS A 289 -4.89 -18.59 22.72
N GLY A 290 -5.35 -19.32 21.70
CA GLY A 290 -5.94 -18.71 20.51
C GLY A 290 -5.07 -18.81 19.27
N SER A 291 -5.39 -17.99 18.29
CA SER A 291 -4.66 -17.82 17.02
C SER A 291 -3.60 -16.74 17.14
N PHE A 292 -2.76 -16.63 16.13
CA PHE A 292 -1.82 -15.49 16.00
C PHE A 292 -2.56 -14.14 16.06
N GLN A 293 -3.67 -14.03 15.32
CA GLN A 293 -4.49 -12.82 15.28
C GLN A 293 -5.10 -12.45 16.64
N ASP A 294 -5.51 -13.45 17.45
CA ASP A 294 -6.05 -13.19 18.80
C ASP A 294 -5.01 -12.62 19.76
N GLY A 295 -3.74 -12.98 19.57
CA GLY A 295 -2.61 -12.48 20.36
C GLY A 295 -1.99 -11.20 19.80
N GLN A 296 -2.38 -10.77 18.61
CA GLN A 296 -1.81 -9.61 17.98
C GLN A 296 -2.18 -8.33 18.73
N ILE A 297 -1.17 -7.48 18.97
CA ILE A 297 -1.38 -6.21 19.65
C ILE A 297 -2.18 -5.28 18.74
N GLN A 298 -3.33 -4.82 19.23
CA GLN A 298 -4.23 -3.96 18.47
C GLN A 298 -3.81 -2.49 18.49
N ALA A 299 -2.89 -2.09 19.36
CA ALA A 299 -2.31 -0.76 19.35
C ALA A 299 -1.15 -0.70 18.36
N ALA A 300 -1.08 0.38 17.57
CA ALA A 300 0.02 0.56 16.64
C ALA A 300 1.32 0.91 17.40
N PHE A 301 2.36 0.11 17.21
CA PHE A 301 3.71 0.32 17.72
C PHE A 301 4.72 0.39 16.57
N ASP A 302 4.34 1.01 15.47
CA ASP A 302 5.16 1.16 14.29
C ASP A 302 6.31 2.17 14.50
N THR A 303 7.12 1.96 15.54
CA THR A 303 8.23 2.84 15.90
C THR A 303 9.21 2.99 14.74
N TRP A 304 9.55 1.89 14.09
CA TRP A 304 10.44 1.89 12.91
C TRP A 304 9.64 1.85 11.62
N ALA A 305 10.17 2.47 10.56
CA ALA A 305 9.68 2.23 9.22
C ALA A 305 9.93 0.75 8.83
N ASN A 306 9.02 0.16 8.05
CA ASN A 306 9.14 -1.25 7.67
C ASN A 306 10.47 -1.56 6.96
N ASP A 307 10.87 -0.68 6.04
CA ASP A 307 12.11 -0.85 5.28
C ASP A 307 13.31 -0.18 5.94
N ALA A 308 13.19 0.23 7.21
CA ALA A 308 14.35 0.63 8.02
C ALA A 308 15.25 -0.57 8.29
N ASP A 309 16.57 -0.32 8.33
CA ASP A 309 17.56 -1.35 8.58
C ASP A 309 17.36 -1.95 9.98
N ASN A 310 17.33 -3.27 10.07
CA ASN A 310 17.34 -4.00 11.33
C ASN A 310 18.80 -4.20 11.78
N PRO A 311 19.27 -3.50 12.83
CA PRO A 311 20.67 -3.55 13.24
C PRO A 311 21.12 -4.90 13.79
N ASP A 312 20.17 -5.78 14.17
CA ASP A 312 20.46 -7.12 14.67
C ASP A 312 20.58 -8.16 13.56
N SER A 313 20.20 -7.79 12.33
CA SER A 313 20.29 -8.65 11.15
C SER A 313 21.56 -8.43 10.35
N ASN A 314 21.82 -9.32 9.40
CA ASN A 314 22.94 -9.21 8.46
C ASN A 314 22.58 -8.27 7.28
N GLY A 315 22.36 -6.98 7.57
CA GLY A 315 22.06 -5.95 6.57
C GLY A 315 20.68 -6.11 5.92
N GLU A 316 19.72 -6.66 6.65
CA GLU A 316 18.33 -6.76 6.23
C GLU A 316 17.49 -5.65 6.87
N THR A 317 16.31 -5.39 6.31
CA THR A 317 15.33 -4.46 6.86
C THR A 317 14.35 -5.20 7.78
N TYR A 318 13.52 -4.46 8.51
CA TYR A 318 12.42 -5.05 9.28
C TYR A 318 11.35 -5.69 8.39
N ASN A 319 11.26 -5.31 7.10
CA ASN A 319 10.29 -5.85 6.16
C ASN A 319 10.69 -7.26 5.72
N CYS A 320 9.82 -8.24 6.01
CA CYS A 320 10.05 -9.63 5.63
C CYS A 320 10.15 -9.86 4.11
N ASP A 321 9.60 -8.99 3.29
CA ASP A 321 9.70 -9.09 1.83
C ASP A 321 11.14 -8.88 1.33
N ASN A 322 11.97 -8.23 2.14
CA ASN A 322 13.39 -7.96 1.84
C ASN A 322 14.36 -8.95 2.50
N TRP A 323 13.87 -9.92 3.28
CA TRP A 323 14.74 -10.90 3.90
C TRP A 323 15.31 -11.89 2.86
N LYS A 324 16.59 -12.19 2.97
CA LYS A 324 17.26 -13.15 2.08
C LYS A 324 16.58 -14.51 2.07
N SER A 325 16.02 -14.92 3.21
CA SER A 325 15.27 -16.16 3.37
C SER A 325 13.94 -16.18 2.61
N ASN A 326 13.33 -15.01 2.39
CA ASN A 326 12.06 -14.85 1.69
C ASN A 326 12.24 -14.51 0.20
N ILE A 327 13.41 -13.96 -0.18
CA ILE A 327 13.81 -13.79 -1.59
C ILE A 327 14.22 -15.18 -2.13
N THR A 328 13.33 -16.13 -2.04
CA THR A 328 13.59 -17.52 -2.46
C THR A 328 13.05 -17.77 -3.86
N THR A 329 13.50 -18.88 -4.44
CA THR A 329 12.92 -19.40 -5.69
C THR A 329 11.40 -19.52 -5.53
N PRO A 330 10.62 -18.96 -6.45
CA PRO A 330 9.16 -19.05 -6.39
C PRO A 330 8.68 -20.48 -6.24
N GLU A 331 7.76 -20.73 -5.33
CA GLU A 331 7.22 -22.05 -5.04
C GLU A 331 6.38 -22.59 -6.22
N TYR A 332 5.70 -21.68 -6.93
CA TYR A 332 4.80 -22.01 -8.01
C TYR A 332 5.35 -21.59 -9.37
N LYS A 333 5.13 -22.43 -10.38
CA LYS A 333 5.58 -22.18 -11.77
C LYS A 333 5.11 -20.84 -12.34
N ILE A 334 3.94 -20.35 -11.94
CA ILE A 334 3.41 -19.08 -12.43
C ILE A 334 4.15 -17.88 -11.82
N GLN A 335 4.63 -17.99 -10.60
CA GLN A 335 5.49 -16.99 -9.97
C GLN A 335 6.87 -16.98 -10.62
N GLN A 336 7.44 -18.17 -10.88
CA GLN A 336 8.70 -18.28 -11.62
C GLN A 336 8.60 -17.66 -13.01
N ASP A 337 7.47 -17.81 -13.70
CA ASP A 337 7.21 -17.21 -14.99
C ASP A 337 7.29 -15.67 -14.93
N TRP A 338 6.79 -15.04 -13.86
CA TRP A 338 6.92 -13.61 -13.65
C TRP A 338 8.41 -13.21 -13.50
N VAL A 339 9.16 -13.93 -12.67
CA VAL A 339 10.60 -13.72 -12.46
C VAL A 339 11.36 -13.87 -13.78
N ASP A 340 11.13 -14.94 -14.54
CA ASP A 340 11.80 -15.21 -15.81
C ASP A 340 11.48 -14.14 -16.85
N LYS A 341 10.22 -13.67 -16.90
CA LYS A 341 9.77 -12.68 -17.88
C LYS A 341 10.25 -11.26 -17.54
N THR A 342 10.24 -10.90 -16.27
CA THR A 342 10.64 -9.55 -15.83
C THR A 342 12.15 -9.43 -15.58
N GLY A 343 12.81 -10.55 -15.24
CA GLY A 343 14.19 -10.57 -14.77
C GLY A 343 14.36 -9.94 -13.39
N CYS A 344 13.28 -9.83 -12.60
CA CYS A 344 13.27 -9.25 -11.26
C CYS A 344 12.87 -10.31 -10.24
N LYS A 345 13.40 -10.23 -9.02
CA LYS A 345 13.11 -11.20 -7.96
C LYS A 345 11.88 -10.82 -7.14
N ASN A 346 11.63 -9.52 -7.00
CA ASN A 346 10.53 -8.98 -6.20
C ASN A 346 9.97 -7.68 -6.81
N LEU A 347 8.95 -7.14 -6.14
CA LEU A 347 8.27 -5.90 -6.53
C LEU A 347 9.23 -4.70 -6.58
N ASN A 348 10.09 -4.54 -5.57
CA ASN A 348 11.01 -3.40 -5.49
C ASN A 348 11.97 -3.39 -6.69
N GLU A 349 12.64 -4.52 -6.98
CA GLU A 349 13.49 -4.64 -8.17
C GLU A 349 12.74 -4.32 -9.47
N TYR A 350 11.47 -4.72 -9.57
CA TYR A 350 10.65 -4.44 -10.76
C TYR A 350 10.30 -2.96 -10.90
N MET A 351 9.92 -2.31 -9.80
CA MET A 351 9.55 -0.90 -9.79
C MET A 351 10.75 0.02 -10.01
N GLU A 352 11.91 -0.34 -9.44
CA GLU A 352 13.16 0.41 -9.55
C GLU A 352 13.87 0.19 -10.89
N LYS A 353 13.49 -0.86 -11.62
CA LYS A 353 14.15 -1.26 -12.86
C LYS A 353 14.19 -0.11 -13.87
N GLY A 354 15.40 0.22 -14.28
CA GLY A 354 15.64 1.31 -15.23
C GLY A 354 15.66 2.71 -14.61
N GLY A 355 15.53 2.85 -13.28
CA GLY A 355 15.63 4.12 -12.57
C GLY A 355 14.48 5.11 -12.85
N ASN A 356 13.39 4.67 -13.48
CA ASN A 356 12.25 5.53 -13.81
C ASN A 356 11.18 5.47 -12.70
N TYR A 357 11.55 5.86 -11.49
CA TYR A 357 10.64 6.00 -10.36
C TYR A 357 10.92 7.31 -9.62
N VAL A 358 9.96 7.76 -8.83
CA VAL A 358 10.00 9.01 -8.08
C VAL A 358 10.07 8.69 -6.60
N VAL A 359 11.03 9.29 -5.90
CA VAL A 359 11.05 9.28 -4.43
C VAL A 359 10.48 10.59 -3.94
N ALA A 360 9.26 10.53 -3.40
CA ALA A 360 8.61 11.69 -2.77
C ALA A 360 9.30 12.03 -1.44
N PRO A 361 9.30 13.31 -1.02
CA PRO A 361 9.84 13.68 0.27
C PRO A 361 9.17 12.92 1.42
N ALA A 362 9.95 12.50 2.41
CA ALA A 362 9.48 11.85 3.63
C ALA A 362 8.84 12.85 4.62
N THR A 363 8.24 13.92 4.14
CA THR A 363 7.64 14.97 4.96
C THR A 363 6.14 15.01 4.76
N SER A 364 5.40 14.91 5.86
CA SER A 364 3.95 15.07 5.83
C SER A 364 3.59 16.54 5.63
N TYR A 365 2.74 16.81 4.65
CA TYR A 365 2.08 18.11 4.54
C TYR A 365 0.99 18.22 5.61
N SER A 366 1.08 19.25 6.44
CA SER A 366 0.04 19.60 7.41
C SER A 366 -0.61 20.91 7.03
N ALA A 367 -1.85 20.85 6.57
CA ALA A 367 -2.63 22.07 6.32
C ALA A 367 -2.97 22.79 7.63
N SER A 368 -2.97 24.13 7.60
CA SER A 368 -3.47 24.92 8.70
C SER A 368 -4.93 24.55 9.03
N ALA A 369 -5.30 24.62 10.31
CA ALA A 369 -6.67 24.37 10.73
C ALA A 369 -7.61 25.40 10.03
N LYS A 370 -8.67 24.87 9.42
CA LYS A 370 -9.71 25.68 8.80
C LYS A 370 -10.64 26.25 9.89
N ASP A 371 -11.06 27.49 9.76
CA ASP A 371 -12.18 28.02 10.53
C ASP A 371 -13.51 27.35 10.12
N ASP A 372 -14.61 27.66 10.80
CA ASP A 372 -15.88 26.97 10.58
C ASP A 372 -16.55 27.32 9.26
N GLU A 373 -16.35 28.54 8.76
CA GLU A 373 -16.85 28.99 7.45
C GLU A 373 -16.09 28.24 6.34
N LEU A 374 -14.75 28.22 6.42
CA LEU A 374 -13.93 27.50 5.47
C LEU A 374 -14.14 25.98 5.50
N LYS A 375 -14.38 25.38 6.69
CA LYS A 375 -14.75 23.96 6.78
C LYS A 375 -16.05 23.66 6.03
N THR A 376 -17.05 24.55 6.17
CA THR A 376 -18.35 24.37 5.50
C THR A 376 -18.18 24.47 3.98
N THR A 377 -17.51 25.50 3.50
CA THR A 377 -17.23 25.69 2.07
C THR A 377 -16.40 24.54 1.52
N TRP A 378 -15.34 24.14 2.25
CA TRP A 378 -14.50 23.00 1.85
C TRP A 378 -15.29 21.72 1.69
N LYS A 379 -16.18 21.43 2.65
CA LYS A 379 -17.05 20.25 2.56
C LYS A 379 -17.97 20.28 1.34
N GLN A 380 -18.52 21.45 1.01
CA GLN A 380 -19.36 21.60 -0.19
C GLN A 380 -18.56 21.33 -1.47
N VAL A 381 -17.38 21.93 -1.59
CA VAL A 381 -16.48 21.76 -2.75
C VAL A 381 -16.06 20.30 -2.90
N THR A 382 -15.56 19.68 -1.82
CA THR A 382 -15.08 18.30 -1.86
C THR A 382 -16.20 17.29 -2.14
N THR A 383 -17.39 17.53 -1.60
CA THR A 383 -18.57 16.71 -1.91
C THR A 383 -18.93 16.82 -3.39
N SER A 384 -18.97 18.05 -3.93
CA SER A 384 -19.28 18.29 -5.34
C SER A 384 -18.25 17.63 -6.28
N ILE A 385 -16.95 17.77 -5.98
CA ILE A 385 -15.90 17.10 -6.78
C ILE A 385 -16.09 15.60 -6.78
N LYS A 386 -16.28 15.00 -5.60
CA LYS A 386 -16.45 13.54 -5.47
C LYS A 386 -17.67 13.04 -6.23
N GLU A 387 -18.85 13.65 -6.03
CA GLU A 387 -20.08 13.24 -6.69
C GLU A 387 -19.99 13.36 -8.22
N ASN A 388 -19.44 14.47 -8.71
CA ASN A 388 -19.26 14.65 -10.15
C ASN A 388 -18.18 13.73 -10.74
N SER A 389 -17.16 13.37 -9.97
CA SER A 389 -16.16 12.36 -10.39
C SER A 389 -16.80 10.99 -10.59
N TRP A 390 -17.66 10.54 -9.66
CA TRP A 390 -18.42 9.31 -9.83
C TRP A 390 -19.37 9.39 -11.02
N ASN A 391 -20.08 10.50 -11.21
CA ASN A 391 -20.95 10.72 -12.36
C ASN A 391 -20.15 10.67 -13.67
N ALA A 392 -18.93 11.22 -13.69
CA ALA A 392 -18.05 11.17 -14.86
C ALA A 392 -17.61 9.73 -15.18
N ILE A 393 -17.24 8.92 -14.18
CA ILE A 393 -16.90 7.50 -14.39
C ILE A 393 -18.08 6.75 -15.03
N TYR A 394 -19.30 6.98 -14.57
CA TYR A 394 -20.51 6.29 -15.05
C TYR A 394 -21.23 7.00 -16.22
N ALA A 395 -20.63 8.03 -16.80
CA ALA A 395 -21.21 8.70 -17.95
C ALA A 395 -21.30 7.77 -19.17
N LYS A 396 -22.44 7.81 -19.87
CA LYS A 396 -22.69 7.00 -21.07
C LYS A 396 -22.01 7.55 -22.31
N THR A 397 -21.62 8.79 -22.27
CA THR A 397 -20.86 9.49 -23.31
C THR A 397 -19.45 9.77 -22.84
N ASP A 398 -18.59 10.26 -23.72
CA ASP A 398 -17.25 10.71 -23.34
C ASP A 398 -17.35 11.76 -22.23
N ALA A 399 -16.57 11.55 -21.15
CA ALA A 399 -16.53 12.44 -20.00
C ALA A 399 -15.61 13.65 -20.20
N SER A 400 -15.26 13.97 -21.45
CA SER A 400 -14.43 15.13 -21.82
C SER A 400 -15.12 16.46 -21.59
#